data_02c98214ff07cb632a397f17a594fb5a
#
_entry.id   02c98214ff07cb632a397f17a594fb5a
#
_cell.length_a   1.000
_cell.length_b   1.000
_cell.length_c   1.000
_cell.angle_alpha   90.00
_cell.angle_beta   90.00
_cell.angle_gamma   90.00
#
_symmetry.space_group_name_H-M   'P 1'
#
loop_
_entity.id
_entity.type
_entity.pdbx_description
1 polymer ?
#
loop_
_entity_poly.entity_id
_entity_poly.type
_entity_poly.pdbx_seq_one_letter_code
_entity_poly.pdbx_strand_id
1 'polypeptide(L)'
;MLEAIMFTLKTMGWLGIVLMILVLVNTMCGTLYNVATGKEEFSVRRLLGGLGKSFIFYISAAFLSVALTMLPFINEMIEDTFKVTLLTEDLLNALSSVGVLAIVVAAIVVQGKKAIQGVTKLGNISADTEVITWEVEIPEENEKIESEKE
;
A
#
# COMPACT_ATOMS: atom_id res chain seq x y z
N MET A 1 -26.39 -15.84 5.25
CA MET A 1 -25.08 -16.22 4.71
C MET A 1 -24.61 -15.31 3.57
N LEU A 2 -25.28 -15.28 2.42
CA LEU A 2 -24.82 -14.49 1.25
C LEU A 2 -24.65 -12.99 1.56
N GLU A 3 -25.58 -12.38 2.28
CA GLU A 3 -25.50 -10.98 2.68
C GLU A 3 -24.27 -10.67 3.56
N ALA A 4 -23.96 -11.54 4.52
CA ALA A 4 -22.81 -11.40 5.39
C ALA A 4 -21.49 -11.46 4.58
N ILE A 5 -21.39 -12.39 3.63
CA ILE A 5 -20.24 -12.51 2.73
C ILE A 5 -20.13 -11.26 1.86
N MET A 6 -21.23 -10.79 1.27
CA MET A 6 -21.24 -9.58 0.45
C MET A 6 -20.84 -8.33 1.24
N PHE A 7 -21.31 -8.20 2.47
CA PHE A 7 -20.93 -7.11 3.37
C PHE A 7 -19.41 -7.16 3.68
N THR A 8 -18.91 -8.35 4.02
CA THR A 8 -17.47 -8.56 4.29
C THR A 8 -16.61 -8.21 3.08
N LEU A 9 -16.98 -8.68 1.88
CA LEU A 9 -16.28 -8.37 0.64
C LEU A 9 -16.30 -6.88 0.32
N LYS A 10 -17.45 -6.21 0.50
CA LYS A 10 -17.57 -4.77 0.28
C LYS A 10 -16.69 -3.97 1.25
N THR A 11 -16.70 -4.32 2.53
CA THR A 11 -15.90 -3.67 3.57
C THR A 11 -14.40 -3.89 3.30
N MET A 12 -14.00 -5.12 3.03
CA MET A 12 -12.62 -5.43 2.65
C MET A 12 -12.22 -4.71 1.37
N GLY A 13 -13.10 -4.63 0.36
CA GLY A 13 -12.81 -3.89 -0.88
C GLY A 13 -12.40 -2.44 -0.61
N TRP A 14 -13.16 -1.71 0.19
CA TRP A 14 -12.85 -0.32 0.56
C TRP A 14 -11.55 -0.19 1.34
N LEU A 15 -11.34 -1.04 2.34
CA LEU A 15 -10.09 -1.04 3.13
C LEU A 15 -8.88 -1.39 2.27
N GLY A 16 -9.06 -2.29 1.30
CA GLY A 16 -8.01 -2.64 0.35
C GLY A 16 -7.59 -1.49 -0.54
N ILE A 17 -8.55 -0.71 -1.05
CA ILE A 17 -8.25 0.48 -1.85
C ILE A 17 -7.43 1.48 -1.03
N VAL A 18 -7.86 1.77 0.21
CA VAL A 18 -7.13 2.68 1.10
C VAL A 18 -5.72 2.18 1.37
N LEU A 19 -5.58 0.89 1.71
CA LEU A 19 -4.27 0.28 1.97
C LEU A 19 -3.36 0.36 0.74
N MET A 20 -3.85 0.06 -0.45
CA MET A 20 -3.07 0.09 -1.69
C MET A 20 -2.62 1.51 -2.04
N ILE A 21 -3.47 2.52 -1.84
CA ILE A 21 -3.09 3.92 -2.04
C ILE A 21 -1.96 4.30 -1.07
N LEU A 22 -2.07 3.96 0.21
CA LEU A 22 -1.04 4.26 1.21
C LEU A 22 0.29 3.55 0.92
N VAL A 23 0.24 2.29 0.49
CA VAL A 23 1.42 1.53 0.08
C VAL A 23 2.07 2.17 -1.15
N LEU A 24 1.27 2.60 -2.14
CA LEU A 24 1.76 3.29 -3.32
C LEU A 24 2.49 4.58 -2.93
N VAL A 25 1.84 5.44 -2.15
CA VAL A 25 2.44 6.71 -1.68
C VAL A 25 3.73 6.45 -0.91
N ASN A 26 3.72 5.52 0.05
CA ASN A 26 4.91 5.17 0.84
C ASN A 26 6.06 4.67 -0.05
N THR A 27 5.76 3.81 -1.03
CA THR A 27 6.77 3.24 -1.94
C THR A 27 7.32 4.32 -2.87
N MET A 28 6.46 5.19 -3.43
CA MET A 28 6.89 6.31 -4.28
C MET A 28 7.74 7.30 -3.49
N CYS A 29 7.31 7.73 -2.31
CA CYS A 29 8.08 8.65 -1.48
C CYS A 29 9.43 8.07 -1.08
N GLY A 30 9.49 6.78 -0.72
CA GLY A 30 10.75 6.10 -0.39
C GLY A 30 11.70 6.04 -1.59
N THR A 31 11.18 5.72 -2.78
CA THR A 31 11.98 5.67 -4.01
C THR A 31 12.49 7.05 -4.39
N LEU A 32 11.63 8.07 -4.41
CA LEU A 32 12.00 9.44 -4.74
C LEU A 32 13.03 10.00 -3.76
N TYR A 33 12.87 9.73 -2.45
CA TYR A 33 13.83 10.14 -1.43
C TYR A 33 15.22 9.53 -1.69
N ASN A 34 15.29 8.23 -2.00
CA ASN A 34 16.56 7.55 -2.24
C ASN A 34 17.23 8.05 -3.52
N VAL A 35 16.48 8.34 -4.57
CA VAL A 35 17.00 8.92 -5.82
C VAL A 35 17.48 10.34 -5.58
N ALA A 36 16.69 11.18 -4.91
CA ALA A 36 17.05 12.59 -4.63
C ALA A 36 18.29 12.71 -3.72
N THR A 37 18.51 11.73 -2.83
CA THR A 37 19.72 11.70 -1.96
C THR A 37 20.91 10.96 -2.59
N GLY A 38 20.81 10.52 -3.85
CA GLY A 38 21.88 9.81 -4.56
C GLY A 38 22.23 8.43 -3.97
N LYS A 39 21.37 7.88 -3.09
CA LYS A 39 21.63 6.59 -2.45
C LYS A 39 21.38 5.40 -3.37
N GLU A 40 20.45 5.53 -4.28
CA GLU A 40 20.06 4.45 -5.18
C GLU A 40 19.54 5.01 -6.51
N GLU A 41 19.76 4.25 -7.59
CA GLU A 41 19.14 4.53 -8.88
C GLU A 41 17.65 4.12 -8.85
N PHE A 42 16.82 4.81 -9.65
CA PHE A 42 15.40 4.49 -9.78
C PHE A 42 15.21 3.08 -10.33
N SER A 43 14.51 2.23 -9.60
CA SER A 43 14.23 0.85 -10.00
C SER A 43 12.74 0.52 -9.93
N VAL A 44 12.09 0.43 -11.09
CA VAL A 44 10.69 0.00 -11.23
C VAL A 44 10.47 -1.39 -10.64
N ARG A 45 11.46 -2.29 -10.75
CA ARG A 45 11.37 -3.65 -10.21
C ARG A 45 11.22 -3.66 -8.68
N ARG A 46 11.89 -2.76 -7.96
CA ARG A 46 11.76 -2.63 -6.50
C ARG A 46 10.39 -2.06 -6.11
N LEU A 47 9.92 -1.07 -6.85
CA LEU A 47 8.61 -0.48 -6.66
C LEU A 47 7.50 -1.53 -6.83
N LEU A 48 7.53 -2.27 -7.93
CA LEU A 48 6.57 -3.34 -8.20
C LEU A 48 6.68 -4.48 -7.19
N GLY A 49 7.89 -4.81 -6.73
CA GLY A 49 8.11 -5.84 -5.71
C GLY A 49 7.49 -5.46 -4.36
N GLY A 50 7.56 -4.20 -3.96
CA GLY A 50 6.91 -3.68 -2.75
C GLY A 50 5.39 -3.71 -2.83
N LEU A 51 4.84 -3.24 -3.95
CA LEU A 51 3.39 -3.29 -4.22
C LEU A 51 2.87 -4.73 -4.29
N GLY A 52 3.60 -5.63 -4.97
CA GLY A 52 3.21 -7.03 -5.10
C GLY A 52 3.09 -7.75 -3.75
N LYS A 53 4.05 -7.56 -2.85
CA LYS A 53 4.00 -8.14 -1.50
C LYS A 53 2.78 -7.65 -0.72
N SER A 54 2.48 -6.36 -0.78
CA SER A 54 1.32 -5.77 -0.10
C SER A 54 0.01 -6.24 -0.70
N PHE A 55 -0.04 -6.44 -2.01
CA PHE A 55 -1.21 -6.99 -2.70
C PHE A 55 -1.49 -8.43 -2.29
N ILE A 56 -0.45 -9.30 -2.26
CA ILE A 56 -0.59 -10.70 -1.81
C ILE A 56 -1.07 -10.76 -0.37
N PHE A 57 -0.47 -9.95 0.52
CA PHE A 57 -0.93 -9.85 1.92
C PHE A 57 -2.40 -9.49 2.01
N TYR A 58 -2.82 -8.47 1.27
CA TYR A 58 -4.21 -8.01 1.27
C TYR A 58 -5.18 -9.08 0.74
N ILE A 59 -4.87 -9.73 -0.37
CA ILE A 59 -5.69 -10.81 -0.94
C ILE A 59 -5.81 -11.95 0.06
N SER A 60 -4.72 -12.35 0.71
CA SER A 60 -4.74 -13.40 1.74
C SER A 60 -5.63 -13.02 2.93
N ALA A 61 -5.57 -11.77 3.39
CA ALA A 61 -6.43 -11.27 4.46
C ALA A 61 -7.91 -11.24 4.04
N ALA A 62 -8.21 -10.87 2.80
CA ALA A 62 -9.57 -10.86 2.28
C ALA A 62 -10.17 -12.28 2.22
N PHE A 63 -9.42 -13.25 1.70
CA PHE A 63 -9.84 -14.65 1.70
C PHE A 63 -10.04 -15.20 3.10
N LEU A 64 -9.12 -14.92 4.01
CA LEU A 64 -9.24 -15.33 5.41
C LEU A 64 -10.49 -14.72 6.05
N SER A 65 -10.77 -13.44 5.80
CA SER A 65 -11.98 -12.78 6.32
C SER A 65 -13.27 -13.43 5.82
N VAL A 66 -13.33 -13.79 4.54
CA VAL A 66 -14.48 -14.51 3.98
C VAL A 66 -14.60 -15.90 4.62
N ALA A 67 -13.51 -16.64 4.74
CA ALA A 67 -13.51 -17.96 5.37
C ALA A 67 -14.03 -17.89 6.82
N LEU A 68 -13.55 -16.93 7.61
CA LEU A 68 -14.01 -16.73 8.99
C LEU A 68 -15.47 -16.28 9.07
N THR A 69 -15.96 -15.51 8.11
CA THR A 69 -17.40 -15.16 8.03
C THR A 69 -18.28 -16.39 7.77
N MET A 70 -17.74 -17.43 7.14
CA MET A 70 -18.48 -18.66 6.87
C MET A 70 -18.50 -19.63 8.05
N LEU A 71 -17.59 -19.53 9.01
CA LEU A 71 -17.46 -20.47 10.14
C LEU A 71 -18.76 -20.67 10.95
N PRO A 72 -19.50 -19.62 11.33
CA PRO A 72 -20.77 -19.81 12.07
C PRO A 72 -21.78 -20.66 11.29
N PHE A 73 -21.90 -20.44 9.98
CA PHE A 73 -22.83 -21.17 9.13
C PHE A 73 -22.43 -22.63 8.96
N ILE A 74 -21.12 -22.90 8.87
CA ILE A 74 -20.59 -24.27 8.80
C ILE A 74 -20.84 -24.98 10.13
N ASN A 75 -20.61 -24.31 11.27
CA ASN A 75 -20.85 -24.87 12.59
C ASN A 75 -22.32 -25.23 12.80
N GLU A 76 -23.24 -24.35 12.42
CA GLU A 76 -24.71 -24.59 12.46
C GLU A 76 -25.09 -25.78 11.59
N MET A 77 -24.58 -25.88 10.36
CA MET A 77 -24.87 -26.99 9.46
C MET A 77 -24.38 -28.34 10.02
N ILE A 78 -23.21 -28.36 10.67
CA ILE A 78 -22.63 -29.56 11.28
C ILE A 78 -23.44 -29.95 12.52
N GLU A 79 -23.81 -28.99 13.36
CA GLU A 79 -24.63 -29.21 14.54
C GLU A 79 -26.00 -29.79 14.17
N ASP A 80 -26.66 -29.28 13.14
CA ASP A 80 -27.90 -29.77 12.62
C ASP A 80 -27.82 -31.21 12.09
N THR A 81 -26.70 -31.52 11.39
CA THR A 81 -26.54 -32.82 10.74
C THR A 81 -26.06 -33.90 11.71
N PHE A 82 -25.04 -33.58 12.54
CA PHE A 82 -24.34 -34.57 13.37
C PHE A 82 -24.67 -34.42 14.85
N LYS A 83 -25.45 -33.40 15.26
CA LYS A 83 -25.75 -33.07 16.66
C LYS A 83 -24.48 -32.86 17.52
N VAL A 84 -23.42 -32.38 16.90
CA VAL A 84 -22.13 -32.09 17.54
C VAL A 84 -21.76 -30.64 17.27
N THR A 85 -21.52 -29.87 18.32
CA THR A 85 -21.00 -28.48 18.22
C THR A 85 -19.48 -28.56 18.11
N LEU A 86 -18.94 -28.20 16.96
CA LEU A 86 -17.48 -28.21 16.74
C LEU A 86 -16.79 -27.02 17.37
N LEU A 87 -17.42 -25.86 17.30
CA LEU A 87 -16.87 -24.59 17.77
C LEU A 87 -17.80 -23.96 18.80
N THR A 88 -17.26 -23.62 19.96
CA THR A 88 -18.01 -22.87 20.97
C THR A 88 -18.27 -21.44 20.51
N GLU A 89 -19.30 -20.79 21.02
CA GLU A 89 -19.63 -19.40 20.71
C GLU A 89 -18.45 -18.45 21.01
N ASP A 90 -17.72 -18.68 22.10
CA ASP A 90 -16.54 -17.90 22.47
C ASP A 90 -15.43 -18.01 21.42
N LEU A 91 -15.19 -19.22 20.90
CA LEU A 91 -14.20 -19.45 19.85
C LEU A 91 -14.65 -18.87 18.52
N LEU A 92 -15.92 -18.97 18.16
CA LEU A 92 -16.49 -18.33 16.97
C LEU A 92 -16.36 -16.82 17.03
N ASN A 93 -16.62 -16.21 18.17
CA ASN A 93 -16.48 -14.76 18.38
C ASN A 93 -15.00 -14.34 18.32
N ALA A 94 -14.09 -15.10 18.90
CA ALA A 94 -12.65 -14.83 18.85
C ALA A 94 -12.07 -14.96 17.44
N LEU A 95 -12.55 -15.93 16.67
CA LEU A 95 -12.16 -16.15 15.27
C LEU A 95 -12.96 -15.32 14.27
N SER A 96 -13.84 -14.45 14.74
CA SER A 96 -14.72 -13.67 13.86
C SER A 96 -13.94 -12.81 12.87
N SER A 97 -14.61 -12.42 11.77
CA SER A 97 -14.07 -11.50 10.76
C SER A 97 -13.58 -10.17 11.33
N VAL A 98 -14.02 -9.80 12.55
CA VAL A 98 -13.56 -8.61 13.28
C VAL A 98 -12.05 -8.67 13.56
N GLY A 99 -11.51 -9.85 13.89
CA GLY A 99 -10.07 -10.02 14.11
C GLY A 99 -9.25 -9.72 12.86
N VAL A 100 -9.69 -10.20 11.68
CA VAL A 100 -9.01 -9.91 10.41
C VAL A 100 -9.15 -8.45 10.02
N LEU A 101 -10.33 -7.87 10.24
CA LEU A 101 -10.57 -6.44 10.03
C LEU A 101 -9.58 -5.60 10.85
N ALA A 102 -9.38 -5.94 12.12
CA ALA A 102 -8.43 -5.26 12.99
C ALA A 102 -6.98 -5.34 12.46
N ILE A 103 -6.56 -6.48 11.92
CA ILE A 103 -5.24 -6.65 11.29
C ILE A 103 -5.09 -5.73 10.07
N VAL A 104 -6.10 -5.67 9.21
CA VAL A 104 -6.06 -4.79 8.03
C VAL A 104 -6.05 -3.32 8.43
N VAL A 105 -6.86 -2.92 9.42
CA VAL A 105 -6.86 -1.56 9.95
C VAL A 105 -5.49 -1.22 10.56
N ALA A 106 -4.89 -2.11 11.35
CA ALA A 106 -3.54 -1.91 11.88
C ALA A 106 -2.50 -1.74 10.76
N ALA A 107 -2.58 -2.52 9.69
CA ALA A 107 -1.73 -2.36 8.51
C ALA A 107 -1.92 -0.99 7.85
N ILE A 108 -3.16 -0.49 7.72
CA ILE A 108 -3.47 0.84 7.20
C ILE A 108 -2.81 1.93 8.07
N VAL A 109 -2.94 1.84 9.39
CA VAL A 109 -2.34 2.80 10.34
C VAL A 109 -0.81 2.83 10.19
N VAL A 110 -0.18 1.66 10.14
CA VAL A 110 1.28 1.55 9.97
C VAL A 110 1.73 2.13 8.63
N GLN A 111 1.04 1.82 7.53
CA GLN A 111 1.36 2.36 6.21
C GLN A 111 1.07 3.87 6.12
N GLY A 112 0.00 4.35 6.73
CA GLY A 112 -0.32 5.77 6.81
C GLY A 112 0.78 6.55 7.52
N LYS A 113 1.26 6.06 8.69
CA LYS A 113 2.40 6.66 9.40
C LYS A 113 3.66 6.72 8.53
N LYS A 114 3.99 5.63 7.83
CA LYS A 114 5.15 5.59 6.91
C LYS A 114 4.99 6.55 5.73
N ALA A 115 3.79 6.64 5.15
CA ALA A 115 3.51 7.55 4.05
C ALA A 115 3.68 9.02 4.47
N ILE A 116 3.15 9.41 5.63
CA ILE A 116 3.33 10.75 6.19
C ILE A 116 4.82 11.06 6.40
N GLN A 117 5.56 10.13 7.03
CA GLN A 117 7.00 10.29 7.23
C GLN A 117 7.76 10.41 5.91
N GLY A 118 7.36 9.67 4.87
CA GLY A 118 7.94 9.75 3.54
C GLY A 118 7.73 11.12 2.88
N VAL A 119 6.49 11.62 2.92
CA VAL A 119 6.14 12.95 2.39
C VAL A 119 6.90 14.05 3.13
N THR A 120 6.98 13.98 4.47
CA THR A 120 7.72 14.97 5.28
C THR A 120 9.21 14.98 4.92
N LYS A 121 9.82 13.80 4.73
CA LYS A 121 11.24 13.72 4.32
C LYS A 121 11.48 14.34 2.95
N LEU A 122 10.58 14.12 1.99
CA LEU A 122 10.67 14.75 0.66
C LEU A 122 10.49 16.26 0.74
N GLY A 123 9.54 16.74 1.55
CA GLY A 123 9.31 18.17 1.76
C GLY A 123 10.55 18.87 2.33
N ASN A 124 11.25 18.25 3.26
CA ASN A 124 12.48 18.81 3.84
C ASN A 124 13.62 18.89 2.80
N ILE A 125 13.79 17.90 1.92
CA ILE A 125 14.78 17.98 0.84
C ILE A 125 14.47 19.16 -0.10
N SER A 126 13.18 19.34 -0.43
CA SER A 126 12.77 20.45 -1.31
C SER A 126 12.97 21.82 -0.65
N ALA A 127 12.95 21.91 0.68
CA ALA A 127 13.21 23.14 1.42
C ALA A 127 14.70 23.46 1.57
N ASP A 128 15.53 22.41 1.70
CA ASP A 128 17.01 22.56 1.82
C ASP A 128 17.71 22.70 0.45
N THR A 129 17.03 22.36 -0.63
CA THR A 129 17.54 22.60 -1.98
C THR A 129 17.24 24.07 -2.31
N GLU A 130 18.15 24.96 -1.94
CA GLU A 130 18.21 26.29 -2.54
C GLU A 130 18.05 26.12 -4.05
N VAL A 131 17.10 26.87 -4.59
CA VAL A 131 16.76 27.00 -5.98
C VAL A 131 17.91 26.55 -6.87
N ILE A 132 17.84 25.35 -7.43
CA ILE A 132 18.68 25.01 -8.59
C ILE A 132 18.19 25.94 -9.68
N THR A 133 18.79 27.12 -9.76
CA THR A 133 18.70 27.95 -10.93
C THR A 133 19.22 27.10 -12.06
N TRP A 134 18.34 26.70 -12.95
CA TRP A 134 18.69 26.15 -14.25
C TRP A 134 19.38 27.29 -15.00
N GLU A 135 20.66 27.52 -14.72
CA GLU A 135 21.52 28.26 -15.62
C GLU A 135 21.63 27.36 -16.86
N VAL A 136 20.75 27.64 -17.81
CA VAL A 136 20.89 27.14 -19.18
C VAL A 136 22.16 27.79 -19.67
N GLU A 137 23.30 27.09 -19.60
CA GLU A 137 24.47 27.41 -20.39
C GLU A 137 24.04 27.31 -21.86
N ILE A 138 23.67 28.46 -22.41
CA ILE A 138 23.48 28.60 -23.86
C ILE A 138 24.90 28.47 -24.42
N PRO A 139 25.22 27.45 -25.23
CA PRO A 139 26.53 27.37 -25.86
C PRO A 139 26.71 28.62 -26.72
N GLU A 140 27.75 29.39 -26.43
CA GLU A 140 28.24 30.46 -27.29
C GLU A 140 28.80 29.86 -28.58
N GLU A 141 27.93 29.41 -29.47
CA GLU A 141 28.27 28.89 -30.80
C GLU A 141 27.75 29.83 -31.85
N ASN A 142 28.20 31.10 -31.89
CA ASN A 142 27.94 31.97 -33.06
C ASN A 142 28.91 33.18 -33.19
N GLU A 143 30.06 33.23 -32.60
CA GLU A 143 31.04 34.35 -32.84
C GLU A 143 32.19 34.01 -33.78
N LYS A 144 32.19 32.90 -34.46
CA LYS A 144 33.32 32.53 -35.37
C LYS A 144 33.02 32.61 -36.86
N ILE A 145 31.87 33.14 -37.29
CA ILE A 145 31.56 33.19 -38.74
C ILE A 145 31.75 34.55 -39.37
N GLU A 146 32.04 35.60 -38.58
CA GLU A 146 32.22 36.97 -39.18
C GLU A 146 33.68 37.40 -39.37
N SER A 147 34.71 36.63 -38.97
CA SER A 147 36.11 37.04 -39.16
C SER A 147 36.83 36.43 -40.38
N GLU A 148 36.16 35.70 -41.24
CA GLU A 148 36.72 35.12 -42.50
C GLU A 148 36.26 35.78 -43.79
N LYS A 149 35.68 37.00 -43.74
CA LYS A 149 35.32 37.72 -44.94
C LYS A 149 35.86 39.16 -44.92
N GLU A 150 37.19 39.34 -44.75
CA GLU A 150 37.91 40.51 -45.25
C GLU A 150 39.23 40.07 -45.94
#